data_aa8d234277173a2862b27c1a9b7b7d71
#
_entry.id   aa8d234277173a2862b27c1a9b7b7d71
#
_cell.length_a   1.000
_cell.length_b   1.000
_cell.length_c   1.000
_cell.angle_alpha   90.00
_cell.angle_beta   90.00
_cell.angle_gamma   90.00
#
_symmetry.space_group_name_H-M   'P 1'
#
loop_
_entity.id
_entity.type
_entity.pdbx_description
1 polymer ?
#
loop_
_entity_poly.entity_id
_entity_poly.type
_entity_poly.pdbx_seq_one_letter_code
_entity_poly.pdbx_strand_id
1 'polypeptide(L)'
;MPAAVLYDTHSLKGQKLHIVRQYTPLEVVVRIEGWVKVRDAEGGVSWIEAKALTDKRHLVVTASTAEIRKTPSPEAALVFEAEKWVALELLEPPQSGWARVRHRDGVEGYVKVTQVWGF
;
A
#
# COMPACT_ATOMS: atom_id res chain seq x y z
N MET A 1 -14.86 -6.18 0.94
CA MET A 1 -15.29 -5.07 0.06
C MET A 1 -14.14 -4.65 -0.83
N PRO A 2 -14.38 -4.45 -2.11
CA PRO A 2 -13.32 -4.05 -3.03
C PRO A 2 -12.88 -2.59 -2.87
N ALA A 3 -13.61 -1.79 -2.09
CA ALA A 3 -13.30 -0.39 -1.88
C ALA A 3 -13.80 0.08 -0.52
N ALA A 4 -13.22 1.16 -0.02
CA ALA A 4 -13.61 1.80 1.23
C ALA A 4 -13.68 3.31 1.04
N VAL A 5 -14.47 3.99 1.89
CA VAL A 5 -14.65 5.44 1.82
C VAL A 5 -13.78 6.11 2.86
N LEU A 6 -13.12 7.20 2.47
CA LEU A 6 -12.37 8.07 3.37
C LEU A 6 -13.19 9.33 3.67
N TYR A 7 -13.21 9.73 4.93
CA TYR A 7 -14.02 10.84 5.42
C TYR A 7 -13.15 11.95 5.99
N ASP A 8 -13.69 13.17 6.06
CA ASP A 8 -12.99 14.30 6.66
C ASP A 8 -13.01 14.25 8.19
N THR A 9 -13.90 13.47 8.78
CA THR A 9 -14.01 13.29 10.23
C THR A 9 -14.41 11.84 10.58
N HIS A 10 -14.28 11.48 11.84
CA HIS A 10 -14.61 10.15 12.34
C HIS A 10 -16.12 9.98 12.56
N SER A 11 -16.88 10.11 11.47
CA SER A 11 -18.33 9.99 11.49
C SER A 11 -18.84 9.63 10.10
N LEU A 12 -19.83 8.74 10.03
CA LEU A 12 -20.54 8.44 8.77
C LEU A 12 -21.29 9.64 8.21
N LYS A 13 -21.52 10.66 9.06
CA LYS A 13 -22.14 11.93 8.64
C LYS A 13 -21.12 12.93 8.12
N GLY A 14 -19.82 12.62 8.23
CA GLY A 14 -18.77 13.45 7.70
C GLY A 14 -18.79 13.52 6.19
N GLN A 15 -18.05 14.48 5.66
CA GLN A 15 -17.92 14.63 4.21
C GLN A 15 -17.05 13.49 3.67
N LYS A 16 -17.57 12.82 2.65
CA LYS A 16 -16.80 11.79 1.94
C LYS A 16 -15.77 12.47 1.05
N LEU A 17 -14.50 12.16 1.28
CA LEU A 17 -13.40 12.76 0.54
C LEU A 17 -13.13 12.00 -0.75
N HIS A 18 -12.94 10.70 -0.66
CA HIS A 18 -12.74 9.84 -1.82
C HIS A 18 -12.85 8.36 -1.43
N ILE A 19 -12.80 7.50 -2.42
CA ILE A 19 -12.87 6.06 -2.26
C ILE A 19 -11.49 5.48 -2.55
N VAL A 20 -11.02 4.56 -1.70
CA VAL A 20 -9.76 3.84 -1.92
C VAL A 20 -10.06 2.40 -2.31
N ARG A 21 -9.22 1.86 -3.17
CA ARG A 21 -9.33 0.48 -3.62
C ARG A 21 -8.83 -0.48 -2.55
N GLN A 22 -9.29 -1.71 -2.62
CA GLN A 22 -8.78 -2.79 -1.79
C GLN A 22 -7.25 -2.91 -1.98
N TYR A 23 -6.54 -3.24 -0.91
CA TYR A 23 -5.08 -3.38 -0.85
C TYR A 23 -4.31 -2.07 -0.96
N THR A 24 -4.99 -0.92 -0.93
CA THR A 24 -4.30 0.37 -0.83
C THR A 24 -3.66 0.47 0.55
N PRO A 25 -2.34 0.68 0.63
CA PRO A 25 -1.69 0.88 1.92
C PRO A 25 -2.01 2.25 2.49
N LEU A 26 -2.23 2.30 3.80
CA LEU A 26 -2.52 3.54 4.52
C LEU A 26 -1.69 3.56 5.79
N GLU A 27 -1.04 4.69 6.09
CA GLU A 27 -0.30 4.86 7.32
C GLU A 27 -1.28 5.21 8.44
N VAL A 28 -1.23 4.47 9.55
CA VAL A 28 -2.07 4.77 10.71
C VAL A 28 -1.46 5.92 11.49
N VAL A 29 -2.23 7.00 11.66
CA VAL A 29 -1.80 8.19 12.41
C VAL A 29 -2.39 8.16 13.82
N VAL A 30 -3.70 7.93 13.94
CA VAL A 30 -4.41 7.89 15.22
C VAL A 30 -5.49 6.82 15.16
N ARG A 31 -5.66 6.08 16.25
CA ARG A 31 -6.76 5.13 16.41
C ARG A 31 -7.70 5.61 17.51
N ILE A 32 -8.99 5.61 17.20
CA ILE A 32 -10.05 5.81 18.20
C ILE A 32 -11.07 4.69 18.02
N GLU A 33 -12.04 4.61 18.91
CA GLU A 33 -13.02 3.52 18.84
C GLU A 33 -13.79 3.56 17.51
N GLY A 34 -13.65 2.48 16.72
CA GLY A 34 -14.35 2.32 15.45
C GLY A 34 -13.78 3.10 14.28
N TRP A 35 -12.80 3.98 14.50
CA TRP A 35 -12.25 4.85 13.46
C TRP A 35 -10.75 4.93 13.53
N VAL A 36 -10.12 5.15 12.38
CA VAL A 36 -8.67 5.31 12.27
C VAL A 36 -8.37 6.51 11.38
N LYS A 37 -7.51 7.41 11.89
CA LYS A 37 -6.99 8.50 11.08
C LYS A 37 -5.80 7.97 10.30
N VAL A 38 -5.80 8.18 8.99
CA VAL A 38 -4.79 7.60 8.10
C VAL A 38 -4.19 8.65 7.18
N ARG A 39 -2.99 8.33 6.69
CA ARG A 39 -2.30 9.12 5.67
C ARG A 39 -2.06 8.23 4.47
N ASP A 40 -2.38 8.74 3.27
CA ASP A 40 -2.15 8.01 2.04
C ASP A 40 -0.75 8.30 1.45
N ALA A 41 -0.41 7.63 0.35
CA ALA A 41 0.90 7.75 -0.28
C ALA A 41 1.19 9.16 -0.82
N GLU A 42 0.17 9.96 -1.03
CA GLU A 42 0.31 11.35 -1.50
C GLU A 42 0.35 12.35 -0.35
N GLY A 43 0.29 11.87 0.89
CA GLY A 43 0.34 12.70 2.09
C GLY A 43 -1.01 13.20 2.58
N GLY A 44 -2.10 12.87 1.89
CA GLY A 44 -3.44 13.25 2.32
C GLY A 44 -3.85 12.55 3.59
N VAL A 45 -4.50 13.28 4.50
CA VAL A 45 -4.94 12.76 5.80
C VAL A 45 -6.46 12.70 5.82
N SER A 46 -7.01 11.59 6.32
CA SER A 46 -8.45 11.35 6.34
C SER A 46 -8.80 10.31 7.39
N TRP A 47 -10.09 10.01 7.53
CA TRP A 47 -10.59 9.02 8.47
C TRP A 47 -11.23 7.85 7.75
N ILE A 48 -11.02 6.64 8.25
CA ILE A 48 -11.60 5.41 7.71
C ILE A 48 -12.19 4.60 8.85
N GLU A 49 -13.28 3.88 8.58
CA GLU A 49 -13.82 2.95 9.57
C GLU A 49 -12.82 1.84 9.83
N ALA A 50 -12.58 1.53 11.11
CA ALA A 50 -11.60 0.51 11.49
C ALA A 50 -11.89 -0.85 10.86
N LYS A 51 -13.18 -1.19 10.67
CA LYS A 51 -13.59 -2.47 10.06
C LYS A 51 -13.17 -2.61 8.60
N ALA A 52 -12.79 -1.52 7.94
CA ALA A 52 -12.36 -1.53 6.55
C ALA A 52 -10.87 -1.84 6.40
N LEU A 53 -10.13 -1.93 7.51
CA LEU A 53 -8.69 -2.18 7.52
C LEU A 53 -8.38 -3.65 7.77
N THR A 54 -7.21 -4.08 7.31
CA THR A 54 -6.66 -5.41 7.57
C THR A 54 -5.21 -5.28 8.01
N ASP A 55 -4.71 -6.30 8.73
CA ASP A 55 -3.31 -6.35 9.14
C ASP A 55 -2.40 -6.86 8.03
N LYS A 56 -2.96 -7.37 6.95
CA LYS A 56 -2.18 -7.86 5.82
C LYS A 56 -1.51 -6.67 5.12
N ARG A 57 -0.19 -6.71 5.06
CA ARG A 57 0.59 -5.56 4.58
C ARG A 57 0.67 -5.55 3.07
N HIS A 58 0.42 -4.38 2.50
CA HIS A 58 0.56 -4.13 1.08
C HIS A 58 1.39 -2.88 0.86
N LEU A 59 2.05 -2.82 -0.29
CA LEU A 59 2.79 -1.65 -0.75
C LEU A 59 2.13 -1.16 -2.03
N VAL A 60 2.30 0.11 -2.33
CA VAL A 60 1.86 0.66 -3.61
C VAL A 60 3.08 1.22 -4.35
N VAL A 61 3.13 1.01 -5.65
CA VAL A 61 4.19 1.55 -6.50
C VAL A 61 4.01 3.05 -6.63
N THR A 62 5.05 3.82 -6.28
CA THR A 62 5.05 5.29 -6.39
C THR A 62 5.94 5.80 -7.50
N ALA A 63 6.87 5.00 -7.98
CA ALA A 63 7.64 5.30 -9.19
C ALA A 63 6.73 5.16 -10.42
N SER A 64 7.10 5.77 -11.52
CA SER A 64 6.34 5.59 -12.78
C SER A 64 6.30 4.13 -13.20
N THR A 65 7.39 3.41 -12.96
CA THR A 65 7.49 1.96 -13.17
C THR A 65 8.43 1.39 -12.11
N ALA A 66 8.02 0.30 -11.46
CA ALA A 66 8.87 -0.44 -10.55
C ALA A 66 9.31 -1.73 -11.23
N GLU A 67 10.58 -2.08 -11.05
CA GLU A 67 11.14 -3.31 -11.60
C GLU A 67 11.21 -4.37 -10.51
N ILE A 68 10.48 -5.45 -10.70
CA ILE A 68 10.47 -6.57 -9.76
C ILE A 68 11.50 -7.60 -10.24
N ARG A 69 12.50 -7.83 -9.41
CA ARG A 69 13.66 -8.67 -9.73
C ARG A 69 13.55 -10.03 -9.05
N LYS A 70 14.22 -11.02 -9.63
CA LYS A 70 14.20 -12.38 -9.09
C LYS A 70 14.91 -12.50 -7.74
N THR A 71 15.97 -11.71 -7.56
CA THR A 71 16.73 -11.62 -6.30
C THR A 71 16.93 -10.15 -5.94
N PRO A 72 17.30 -9.81 -4.68
CA PRO A 72 17.46 -8.41 -4.26
C PRO A 72 18.76 -7.80 -4.79
N SER A 73 18.85 -7.65 -6.09
CA SER A 73 20.00 -7.09 -6.77
C SER A 73 19.56 -6.38 -8.04
N PRO A 74 20.14 -5.20 -8.37
CA PRO A 74 19.79 -4.50 -9.61
C PRO A 74 20.21 -5.27 -10.87
N GLU A 75 21.10 -6.23 -10.72
CA GLU A 75 21.61 -7.05 -11.82
C GLU A 75 20.83 -8.36 -11.99
N ALA A 76 19.92 -8.66 -11.08
CA ALA A 76 19.11 -9.88 -11.15
C ALA A 76 18.15 -9.82 -12.33
N ALA A 77 17.69 -11.00 -12.75
CA ALA A 77 16.72 -11.10 -13.84
C ALA A 77 15.43 -10.35 -13.50
N LEU A 78 14.89 -9.64 -14.46
CA LEU A 78 13.60 -8.98 -14.33
C LEU A 78 12.49 -10.02 -14.35
N VAL A 79 11.62 -10.01 -13.35
CA VAL A 79 10.46 -10.89 -13.29
C VAL A 79 9.26 -10.24 -13.97
N PHE A 80 8.94 -9.00 -13.57
CA PHE A 80 7.92 -8.19 -14.21
C PHE A 80 8.12 -6.72 -13.84
N GLU A 81 7.43 -5.84 -14.56
CA GLU A 81 7.37 -4.42 -14.23
C GLU A 81 5.98 -4.07 -13.74
N ALA A 82 5.91 -3.19 -12.74
CA ALA A 82 4.64 -2.72 -12.18
C ALA A 82 4.52 -1.22 -12.39
N GLU A 83 3.38 -0.78 -12.89
CA GLU A 83 3.12 0.64 -13.11
C GLU A 83 2.78 1.34 -11.78
N LYS A 84 2.84 2.66 -11.82
CA LYS A 84 2.48 3.49 -10.66
C LYS A 84 1.08 3.12 -10.15
N TRP A 85 0.95 3.06 -8.83
CA TRP A 85 -0.27 2.74 -8.09
C TRP A 85 -0.67 1.27 -8.09
N VAL A 86 0.11 0.39 -8.69
CA VAL A 86 -0.11 -1.06 -8.55
C VAL A 86 0.18 -1.47 -7.10
N ALA A 87 -0.72 -2.24 -6.51
CA ALA A 87 -0.56 -2.76 -5.15
C ALA A 87 0.19 -4.09 -5.18
N LEU A 88 1.13 -4.24 -4.25
CA LEU A 88 1.93 -5.45 -4.09
C LEU A 88 1.87 -5.90 -2.63
N GLU A 89 1.67 -7.19 -2.40
CA GLU A 89 1.68 -7.72 -1.05
C GLU A 89 3.11 -7.77 -0.51
N LEU A 90 3.34 -7.26 0.70
CA LEU A 90 4.65 -7.33 1.35
C LEU A 90 4.76 -8.68 2.06
N LEU A 91 5.72 -9.50 1.66
CA LEU A 91 5.89 -10.85 2.20
C LEU A 91 6.81 -10.89 3.41
N GLU A 92 7.79 -10.00 3.47
CA GLU A 92 8.76 -9.95 4.56
C GLU A 92 9.14 -8.49 4.82
N PRO A 93 9.58 -8.13 6.05
CA PRO A 93 10.10 -6.79 6.31
C PRO A 93 11.24 -6.46 5.35
N PRO A 94 11.34 -5.21 4.88
CA PRO A 94 12.40 -4.81 3.95
C PRO A 94 13.79 -5.02 4.55
N GLN A 95 14.74 -5.40 3.71
CA GLN A 95 16.14 -5.59 4.11
C GLN A 95 17.06 -4.99 3.05
N SER A 96 18.05 -4.23 3.49
CA SER A 96 19.12 -3.70 2.63
C SER A 96 18.60 -2.96 1.39
N GLY A 97 17.49 -2.24 1.55
CA GLY A 97 16.91 -1.44 0.46
C GLY A 97 15.99 -2.20 -0.47
N TRP A 98 15.69 -3.48 -0.19
CA TRP A 98 14.82 -4.30 -1.02
C TRP A 98 13.65 -4.87 -0.22
N ALA A 99 12.50 -5.01 -0.86
CA ALA A 99 11.32 -5.64 -0.28
C ALA A 99 10.92 -6.84 -1.12
N ARG A 100 10.60 -7.95 -0.44
CA ARG A 100 10.05 -9.11 -1.12
C ARG A 100 8.54 -8.94 -1.23
N VAL A 101 8.04 -9.04 -2.45
CA VAL A 101 6.63 -8.74 -2.75
C VAL A 101 6.01 -9.83 -3.61
N ARG A 102 4.66 -9.84 -3.61
CA ARG A 102 3.89 -10.74 -4.47
C ARG A 102 2.75 -9.95 -5.10
N HIS A 103 2.60 -10.08 -6.41
CA HIS A 103 1.45 -9.56 -7.12
C HIS A 103 0.26 -10.49 -6.91
N ARG A 104 -0.96 -9.97 -7.03
CA ARG A 104 -2.18 -10.77 -6.79
C ARG A 104 -2.34 -11.96 -7.75
N ASP A 105 -1.61 -11.97 -8.86
CA ASP A 105 -1.57 -13.12 -9.77
C ASP A 105 -0.66 -14.24 -9.27
N GLY A 106 0.00 -14.05 -8.12
CA GLY A 106 0.86 -15.04 -7.48
C GLY A 106 2.34 -14.94 -7.82
N VAL A 107 2.72 -14.04 -8.73
CA VAL A 107 4.13 -13.87 -9.11
C VAL A 107 4.86 -13.08 -8.02
N GLU A 108 6.02 -13.58 -7.58
CA GLU A 108 6.82 -13.00 -6.51
C GLU A 108 8.15 -12.48 -7.02
N GLY A 109 8.72 -11.52 -6.28
CA GLY A 109 10.04 -11.00 -6.57
C GLY A 109 10.43 -9.91 -5.60
N TYR A 110 11.48 -9.17 -5.92
CA TYR A 110 12.04 -8.13 -5.07
C TYR A 110 11.97 -6.78 -5.76
N VAL A 111 11.61 -5.75 -5.00
CA VAL A 111 11.51 -4.37 -5.49
C VAL A 111 12.32 -3.45 -4.59
N LYS A 112 12.90 -2.41 -5.18
CA LYS A 112 13.61 -1.38 -4.40
C LYS A 112 12.62 -0.62 -3.54
N VAL A 113 12.97 -0.40 -2.27
CA VAL A 113 12.12 0.35 -1.33
C VAL A 113 11.84 1.78 -1.79
N THR A 114 12.74 2.35 -2.60
CA THR A 114 12.57 3.71 -3.14
C THR A 114 11.49 3.80 -4.23
N GLN A 115 11.01 2.68 -4.73
CA GLN A 115 10.00 2.64 -5.79
C GLN A 115 8.58 2.37 -5.28
N VAL A 116 8.44 2.13 -3.97
CA VAL A 116 7.17 1.77 -3.35
C VAL A 116 6.95 2.52 -2.04
N TRP A 117 5.70 2.49 -1.55
CA TRP A 117 5.32 3.12 -0.28
C TRP A 117 4.36 2.21 0.49
N GLY A 118 4.41 2.26 1.81
CA GLY A 118 3.48 1.53 2.67
C GLY A 118 4.15 0.63 3.72
N PHE A 119 5.42 0.87 4.01
CA PHE A 119 6.16 0.11 5.02
C PHE A 119 5.71 0.40 6.44
#